data_9950a69358dcd448b404c98c3b08ff61
#
_entry.id   9950a69358dcd448b404c98c3b08ff61
#
_cell.length_a   1.000
_cell.length_b   1.000
_cell.length_c   1.000
_cell.angle_alpha   90.00
_cell.angle_beta   90.00
_cell.angle_gamma   90.00
#
_symmetry.space_group_name_H-M   'P 1'
#
loop_
_entity.id
_entity.type
_entity.pdbx_description
1 polymer ?
#
loop_
_entity_poly.entity_id
_entity_poly.type
_entity_poly.pdbx_seq_one_letter_code
_entity_poly.pdbx_strand_id
1 'polypeptide(L)'
;MKLQFFNVEDFFRFIRIILSEKPERTIFNIGNPDTVTIREWVTMCYNAAGKEPTFVSVDKSVFQRNYFCFYDYEYVLDVSAQNELMPDTIPLYDGLKAEFEWYKDNTDSIYRRNPYIEFIKNNL
;
A
#
# COMPACT_ATOMS: atom_id res chain seq x y z
N MET A 1 -9.89 -10.16 2.93
CA MET A 1 -8.79 -9.84 1.98
C MET A 1 -7.70 -9.06 2.69
N LYS A 2 -6.46 -9.47 2.52
CA LYS A 2 -5.28 -8.78 3.02
C LYS A 2 -4.50 -8.16 1.86
N LEU A 3 -3.89 -7.03 2.12
CA LEU A 3 -3.02 -6.30 1.21
C LEU A 3 -1.58 -6.37 1.72
N GLN A 4 -0.65 -6.46 0.80
CA GLN A 4 0.78 -6.38 1.06
C GLN A 4 1.35 -5.22 0.27
N PHE A 5 2.10 -4.37 0.93
CA PHE A 5 2.74 -3.20 0.33
C PHE A 5 4.26 -3.34 0.41
N PHE A 6 4.96 -2.50 -0.31
CA PHE A 6 6.40 -2.38 -0.18
C PHE A 6 6.80 -0.91 -0.40
N ASN A 7 7.58 -0.38 0.52
CA ASN A 7 8.06 0.99 0.41
C ASN A 7 9.09 1.11 -0.71
N VAL A 8 9.00 2.17 -1.52
CA VAL A 8 9.89 2.40 -2.65
C VAL A 8 11.35 2.57 -2.21
N GLU A 9 11.60 3.13 -1.03
CA GLU A 9 12.97 3.26 -0.50
C GLU A 9 13.54 1.90 -0.11
N ASP A 10 12.75 1.02 0.47
CA ASP A 10 13.15 -0.36 0.73
C ASP A 10 13.43 -1.12 -0.56
N PHE A 11 12.65 -0.86 -1.62
CA PHE A 11 12.93 -1.41 -2.94
C PHE A 11 14.34 -1.02 -3.44
N PHE A 12 14.71 0.25 -3.35
CA PHE A 12 16.04 0.70 -3.73
C PHE A 12 17.14 0.17 -2.82
N ARG A 13 16.89 0.07 -1.51
CA ARG A 13 17.81 -0.56 -0.55
C ARG A 13 18.06 -2.02 -0.93
N PHE A 14 17.00 -2.76 -1.23
CA PHE A 14 17.09 -4.16 -1.60
C PHE A 14 17.88 -4.35 -2.91
N ILE A 15 17.64 -3.53 -3.92
CA ILE A 15 18.45 -3.55 -5.15
C ILE A 15 19.94 -3.35 -4.85
N ARG A 16 20.29 -2.39 -3.98
CA ARG A 16 21.71 -2.17 -3.60
C ARG A 16 22.31 -3.39 -2.92
N ILE A 17 21.56 -4.05 -2.03
CA ILE A 17 21.99 -5.28 -1.37
C ILE A 17 22.27 -6.38 -2.43
N ILE A 18 21.34 -6.61 -3.36
CA ILE A 18 21.51 -7.62 -4.41
C ILE A 18 22.74 -7.34 -5.27
N LEU A 19 22.97 -6.08 -5.64
CA LEU A 19 24.14 -5.69 -6.45
C LEU A 19 25.46 -5.85 -5.69
N SER A 20 25.45 -5.63 -4.37
CA SER A 20 26.63 -5.75 -3.51
C SER A 20 26.93 -7.19 -3.14
N GLU A 21 25.92 -7.91 -2.63
CA GLU A 21 26.09 -9.27 -2.08
C GLU A 21 26.14 -10.34 -3.17
N LYS A 22 25.53 -10.06 -4.34
CA LYS A 22 25.46 -10.99 -5.48
C LYS A 22 25.04 -12.41 -5.08
N PRO A 23 23.87 -12.57 -4.43
CA PRO A 23 23.43 -13.87 -3.97
C PRO A 23 23.24 -14.84 -5.14
N GLU A 24 23.38 -16.13 -4.88
CA GLU A 24 23.16 -17.18 -5.89
C GLU A 24 21.69 -17.21 -6.36
N ARG A 25 20.76 -16.90 -5.48
CA ARG A 25 19.35 -16.77 -5.82
C ARG A 25 19.12 -15.54 -6.71
N THR A 26 18.44 -15.74 -7.82
CA THR A 26 18.19 -14.68 -8.83
C THR A 26 16.74 -14.18 -8.86
N ILE A 27 15.82 -14.86 -8.15
CA ILE A 27 14.40 -14.50 -8.09
C ILE A 27 13.99 -14.29 -6.63
N PHE A 28 13.43 -13.12 -6.35
CA PHE A 28 12.93 -12.75 -5.04
C PHE A 28 11.52 -12.21 -5.14
N ASN A 29 10.63 -12.67 -4.28
CA ASN A 29 9.43 -11.91 -3.96
C ASN A 29 9.83 -10.78 -3.00
N ILE A 30 9.30 -9.60 -3.23
CA ILE A 30 9.54 -8.44 -2.37
C ILE A 30 8.21 -7.87 -1.86
N GLY A 31 8.22 -7.45 -0.61
CA GLY A 31 7.04 -6.91 0.07
C GLY A 31 7.33 -6.64 1.53
N ASN A 32 6.47 -5.89 2.18
CA ASN A 32 6.51 -5.79 3.63
C ASN A 32 6.11 -7.16 4.22
N PRO A 33 6.80 -7.68 5.24
CA PRO A 33 6.39 -8.92 5.90
C PRO A 33 5.00 -8.82 6.56
N ASP A 34 4.60 -7.62 6.97
CA ASP A 34 3.29 -7.35 7.53
C ASP A 34 2.24 -7.15 6.44
N THR A 35 1.07 -7.73 6.67
CA THR A 35 -0.09 -7.58 5.79
C THR A 35 -1.22 -6.90 6.55
N VAL A 36 -2.03 -6.13 5.84
CA VAL A 36 -3.15 -5.38 6.44
C VAL A 36 -4.44 -5.63 5.67
N THR A 37 -5.57 -5.58 6.37
CA THR A 37 -6.88 -5.53 5.73
C THR A 37 -7.11 -4.15 5.10
N ILE A 38 -8.08 -4.05 4.18
CA ILE A 38 -8.47 -2.75 3.60
C ILE A 38 -8.86 -1.75 4.68
N ARG A 39 -9.60 -2.20 5.70
CA ARG A 39 -10.03 -1.33 6.80
C ARG A 39 -8.84 -0.80 7.59
N GLU A 40 -7.89 -1.65 7.94
CA GLU A 40 -6.66 -1.25 8.63
C GLU A 40 -5.85 -0.27 7.79
N TRP A 41 -5.67 -0.57 6.50
CA TRP A 41 -4.95 0.32 5.59
C TRP A 41 -5.59 1.70 5.48
N VAL A 42 -6.91 1.77 5.26
CA VAL A 42 -7.64 3.05 5.20
C VAL A 42 -7.53 3.80 6.52
N THR A 43 -7.65 3.09 7.66
CA THR A 43 -7.47 3.69 8.99
C THR A 43 -6.08 4.29 9.16
N MET A 44 -5.03 3.56 8.76
CA MET A 44 -3.65 4.06 8.79
C MET A 44 -3.46 5.31 7.92
N CYS A 45 -4.05 5.33 6.71
CA CYS A 45 -4.00 6.49 5.82
C CYS A 45 -4.65 7.72 6.45
N TYR A 46 -5.84 7.57 7.05
CA TYR A 46 -6.51 8.66 7.73
C TYR A 46 -5.72 9.16 8.94
N ASN A 47 -5.22 8.25 9.77
CA ASN A 47 -4.39 8.60 10.93
C ASN A 47 -3.10 9.32 10.51
N ALA A 48 -2.44 8.87 9.43
CA ALA A 48 -1.27 9.55 8.87
C ALA A 48 -1.59 10.96 8.37
N ALA A 49 -2.81 11.18 7.87
CA ALA A 49 -3.31 12.50 7.48
C ALA A 49 -3.84 13.34 8.67
N GLY A 50 -3.80 12.82 9.90
CA GLY A 50 -4.34 13.50 11.09
C GLY A 50 -5.86 13.57 11.13
N LYS A 51 -6.56 12.58 10.56
CA LYS A 51 -8.02 12.51 10.44
C LYS A 51 -8.54 11.17 10.94
N GLU A 52 -9.82 11.16 11.34
CA GLU A 52 -10.55 9.95 11.67
C GLU A 52 -11.29 9.40 10.44
N PRO A 53 -11.23 8.07 10.18
CA PRO A 53 -11.93 7.49 9.04
C PRO A 53 -13.43 7.35 9.30
N THR A 54 -14.23 7.63 8.27
CA THR A 54 -15.63 7.25 8.21
C THR A 54 -15.81 6.20 7.14
N PHE A 55 -16.42 5.07 7.49
CA PHE A 55 -16.65 3.97 6.57
C PHE A 55 -18.11 3.90 6.13
N VAL A 56 -18.32 3.68 4.85
CA VAL A 56 -19.62 3.44 4.26
C VAL A 56 -19.58 2.08 3.57
N SER A 57 -20.65 1.30 3.78
CA SER A 57 -20.80 0.01 3.11
C SER A 57 -21.49 0.21 1.77
N VAL A 58 -20.89 -0.31 0.71
CA VAL A 58 -21.48 -0.35 -0.63
C VAL A 58 -22.20 -1.68 -0.81
N ASP A 59 -23.37 -1.66 -1.46
CA ASP A 59 -24.14 -2.88 -1.74
C ASP A 59 -23.32 -3.88 -2.58
N LYS A 60 -23.45 -5.17 -2.25
CA LYS A 60 -22.70 -6.24 -2.94
C LYS A 60 -23.04 -6.40 -4.43
N SER A 61 -24.21 -5.90 -4.86
CA SER A 61 -24.60 -5.89 -6.28
C SER A 61 -23.80 -4.91 -7.12
N VAL A 62 -23.16 -3.92 -6.47
CA VAL A 62 -22.32 -2.92 -7.15
C VAL A 62 -20.96 -3.53 -7.48
N PHE A 63 -20.58 -3.47 -8.75
CA PHE A 63 -19.29 -4.01 -9.17
C PHE A 63 -18.13 -3.25 -8.52
N GLN A 64 -17.34 -3.95 -7.73
CA GLN A 64 -16.28 -3.41 -6.87
C GLN A 64 -15.31 -2.47 -7.62
N ARG A 65 -14.93 -2.79 -8.85
CA ARG A 65 -14.00 -1.98 -9.64
C ARG A 65 -14.50 -0.60 -10.01
N ASN A 66 -15.79 -0.32 -9.82
CA ASN A 66 -16.36 1.00 -10.02
C ASN A 66 -15.99 2.00 -8.92
N TYR A 67 -15.61 1.52 -7.74
CA TYR A 67 -15.31 2.36 -6.58
C TYR A 67 -14.00 2.01 -5.84
N PHE A 68 -13.38 0.87 -6.18
CA PHE A 68 -12.19 0.41 -5.50
C PHE A 68 -11.16 -0.19 -6.46
N CYS A 69 -9.88 0.06 -6.21
CA CYS A 69 -8.81 -0.32 -7.11
C CYS A 69 -8.28 -1.75 -6.92
N PHE A 70 -8.57 -2.40 -5.80
CA PHE A 70 -8.14 -3.76 -5.51
C PHE A 70 -9.22 -4.78 -5.83
N TYR A 71 -8.81 -6.01 -6.14
CA TYR A 71 -9.73 -7.13 -6.31
C TYR A 71 -10.11 -7.74 -4.97
N ASP A 72 -11.23 -8.46 -4.93
CA ASP A 72 -11.74 -9.16 -3.76
C ASP A 72 -11.13 -10.57 -3.65
N TYR A 73 -9.82 -10.66 -3.68
CA TYR A 73 -9.08 -11.88 -3.37
C TYR A 73 -7.76 -11.55 -2.66
N GLU A 74 -7.31 -12.49 -1.85
CA GLU A 74 -6.06 -12.36 -1.10
C GLU A 74 -4.87 -12.70 -2.00
N TYR A 75 -3.87 -11.83 -1.99
CA TYR A 75 -2.64 -12.00 -2.73
C TYR A 75 -1.47 -11.57 -1.84
N VAL A 76 -0.84 -12.54 -1.20
CA VAL A 76 0.27 -12.32 -0.28
C VAL A 76 1.47 -13.13 -0.76
N LEU A 77 2.59 -12.46 -0.94
CA LEU A 77 3.85 -13.07 -1.35
C LEU A 77 4.62 -13.58 -0.13
N ASP A 78 5.23 -14.75 -0.26
CA ASP A 78 6.26 -15.19 0.67
C ASP A 78 7.55 -14.39 0.43
N VAL A 79 7.92 -13.58 1.41
CA VAL A 79 9.09 -12.68 1.38
C VAL A 79 10.23 -13.17 2.26
N SER A 80 10.24 -14.43 2.67
CA SER A 80 11.27 -15.01 3.56
C SER A 80 12.68 -14.80 2.99
N ALA A 81 12.90 -15.04 1.69
CA ALA A 81 14.19 -14.86 1.06
C ALA A 81 14.66 -13.39 1.01
N GLN A 82 13.73 -12.44 0.90
CA GLN A 82 14.04 -11.03 1.06
C GLN A 82 14.49 -10.74 2.51
N ASN A 83 13.74 -11.26 3.49
CA ASN A 83 14.00 -10.99 4.91
C ASN A 83 15.33 -11.57 5.40
N GLU A 84 15.85 -12.63 4.78
CA GLU A 84 17.20 -13.14 5.06
C GLU A 84 18.28 -12.10 4.72
N LEU A 85 18.08 -11.31 3.68
CA LEU A 85 19.04 -10.29 3.22
C LEU A 85 18.73 -8.89 3.78
N MET A 86 17.48 -8.58 3.99
CA MET A 86 17.00 -7.28 4.48
C MET A 86 15.84 -7.46 5.47
N PRO A 87 16.14 -7.75 6.75
CA PRO A 87 15.10 -7.99 7.76
C PRO A 87 14.39 -6.73 8.26
N ASP A 88 14.97 -5.57 8.02
CA ASP A 88 14.54 -4.27 8.55
C ASP A 88 13.80 -3.42 7.49
N THR A 89 12.60 -3.79 7.16
CA THR A 89 11.75 -2.99 6.27
C THR A 89 11.08 -1.82 7.01
N ILE A 90 10.78 -0.74 6.27
CA ILE A 90 10.05 0.41 6.80
C ILE A 90 8.62 -0.02 7.14
N PRO A 91 8.16 0.17 8.39
CA PRO A 91 6.77 -0.13 8.76
C PRO A 91 5.79 0.63 7.86
N LEU A 92 4.68 -0.03 7.48
CA LEU A 92 3.70 0.56 6.57
C LEU A 92 3.20 1.94 7.04
N TYR A 93 2.91 2.09 8.33
CA TYR A 93 2.43 3.36 8.88
C TYR A 93 3.46 4.49 8.74
N ASP A 94 4.73 4.19 8.99
CA ASP A 94 5.81 5.19 8.89
C ASP A 94 6.01 5.62 7.43
N GLY A 95 5.94 4.68 6.50
CA GLY A 95 5.96 4.97 5.06
C GLY A 95 4.79 5.84 4.63
N LEU A 96 3.56 5.52 5.05
CA LEU A 96 2.36 6.32 4.77
C LEU A 96 2.48 7.73 5.34
N LYS A 97 2.98 7.88 6.57
CA LYS A 97 3.17 9.18 7.18
C LYS A 97 4.16 10.05 6.40
N ALA A 98 5.29 9.48 5.99
CA ALA A 98 6.28 10.18 5.16
C ALA A 98 5.69 10.60 3.81
N GLU A 99 4.88 9.73 3.18
CA GLU A 99 4.19 10.02 1.93
C GLU A 99 3.20 11.19 2.08
N PHE A 100 2.38 11.19 3.13
CA PHE A 100 1.44 12.29 3.40
C PHE A 100 2.14 13.62 3.68
N GLU A 101 3.27 13.61 4.39
CA GLU A 101 4.08 14.84 4.57
C GLU A 101 4.61 15.35 3.23
N TRP A 102 5.13 14.45 2.38
CA TRP A 102 5.57 14.85 1.04
C TRP A 102 4.43 15.46 0.20
N TYR A 103 3.23 14.88 0.24
CA TYR A 103 2.08 15.39 -0.50
C TYR A 103 1.63 16.79 -0.05
N LYS A 104 1.85 17.19 1.19
CA LYS A 104 1.52 18.55 1.66
C LYS A 104 2.25 19.62 0.86
N ASP A 105 3.52 19.36 0.51
CA ASP A 105 4.37 20.29 -0.22
C ASP A 105 4.32 20.07 -1.74
N ASN A 106 3.70 19.00 -2.21
CA ASN A 106 3.69 18.58 -3.61
C ASN A 106 2.26 18.36 -4.15
N THR A 107 1.30 19.18 -3.76
CA THR A 107 -0.13 19.05 -4.11
C THR A 107 -0.41 19.09 -5.61
N ASP A 108 0.40 19.83 -6.38
CA ASP A 108 0.25 19.95 -7.83
C ASP A 108 0.57 18.64 -8.59
N SER A 109 1.28 17.73 -7.94
CA SER A 109 1.60 16.40 -8.47
C SER A 109 0.50 15.36 -8.25
N ILE A 110 -0.58 15.73 -7.53
CA ILE A 110 -1.63 14.79 -7.14
C ILE A 110 -2.64 14.61 -8.28
N TYR A 111 -2.70 13.40 -8.83
CA TYR A 111 -3.77 13.02 -9.75
C TYR A 111 -5.01 12.56 -8.99
N ARG A 112 -6.13 13.29 -9.15
CA ARG A 112 -7.42 12.95 -8.56
C ARG A 112 -8.28 12.14 -9.54
N ARG A 113 -8.68 10.93 -9.15
CA ARG A 113 -9.62 10.12 -9.92
C ARG A 113 -11.06 10.53 -9.62
N ASN A 114 -11.52 11.62 -10.21
CA ASN A 114 -12.88 12.14 -10.03
C ASN A 114 -14.00 11.11 -10.28
N PRO A 115 -13.92 10.19 -11.29
CA PRO A 115 -14.98 9.21 -11.52
C PRO A 115 -15.31 8.33 -10.31
N TYR A 116 -14.30 7.91 -9.53
CA TYR A 116 -14.54 7.11 -8.32
C TYR A 116 -15.25 7.92 -7.23
N ILE A 117 -14.88 9.19 -7.06
CA ILE A 117 -15.50 10.09 -6.09
C ILE A 117 -16.95 10.36 -6.47
N GLU A 118 -17.22 10.62 -7.74
CA GLU A 118 -18.57 10.84 -8.26
C GLU A 118 -19.44 9.59 -8.12
N PHE A 119 -18.88 8.42 -8.46
CA PHE A 119 -19.59 7.14 -8.27
C PHE A 119 -20.00 6.93 -6.81
N ILE A 120 -19.07 7.13 -5.87
CA ILE A 120 -19.35 6.98 -4.44
C ILE A 120 -20.44 7.95 -4.00
N LYS A 121 -20.36 9.23 -4.38
CA LYS A 121 -21.37 10.24 -4.03
C LYS A 121 -22.76 9.93 -4.54
N ASN A 122 -22.86 9.30 -5.71
CA ASN A 122 -24.14 9.01 -6.36
C ASN A 122 -24.78 7.70 -5.90
N ASN A 123 -24.06 6.85 -5.16
CA ASN A 123 -24.49 5.52 -4.73
C ASN A 123 -24.47 5.31 -3.20
N LEU A 124 -24.39 6.41 -2.43
CA LEU A 124 -24.46 6.41 -0.96
C LEU A 124 -25.82 6.81 -0.44
#